data_d96f35f12e90a6036bed69447ece23e4
#
_entry.id   d96f35f12e90a6036bed69447ece23e4
#
_cell.length_a   1.000
_cell.length_b   1.000
_cell.length_c   1.000
_cell.angle_alpha   90.00
_cell.angle_beta   90.00
_cell.angle_gamma   90.00
#
_symmetry.space_group_name_H-M   'P 1'
#
loop_
_entity.id
_entity.type
_entity.pdbx_description
1 polymer ?
#
loop_
_entity_poly.entity_id
_entity_poly.type
_entity_poly.pdbx_seq_one_letter_code
_entity_poly.pdbx_strand_id
1 'polypeptide(L)'
;MIKLLDCTLRDGGYYTNWDFDSNLVLKYLKYMETLPVEYLEVGYRSIENDGYFGEYYYLPLETLQFIKSNSSKKIAIMLNSKEYDNKIDLSLLDNLKDYVDLVRLATDPSKIKVALKLAKEIKKKGFKVAINIMYISKINKNNDFYEYLTTINEHVDILNLVDSYGSIYPEKLKELILEIKCKSNISLGFHGHNNLELAFINTLTAINLGIDYVDSTILGMGRGAGNLKTELILTYLKSNQIIDIDLNPLGKLSDTFKPLLDKYN
;
A
#
# COMPACT_ATOMS: atom_id res chain seq x y z
N MET A 1 -5.41 14.64 -10.12
CA MET A 1 -6.10 14.40 -8.81
C MET A 1 -5.38 13.25 -8.13
N ILE A 2 -5.09 13.35 -6.83
CA ILE A 2 -4.43 12.30 -6.04
C ILE A 2 -5.30 11.04 -5.99
N LYS A 3 -4.68 9.87 -6.07
CA LYS A 3 -5.35 8.56 -5.98
C LYS A 3 -5.07 7.96 -4.61
N LEU A 4 -6.12 7.59 -3.89
CA LEU A 4 -5.99 6.95 -2.60
C LEU A 4 -6.00 5.43 -2.76
N LEU A 5 -5.14 4.78 -1.99
CA LEU A 5 -5.11 3.34 -1.80
C LEU A 5 -5.33 3.06 -0.31
N ASP A 6 -6.38 2.34 0.02
CA ASP A 6 -6.58 1.87 1.38
C ASP A 6 -5.92 0.51 1.57
N CYS A 7 -5.05 0.40 2.58
CA CYS A 7 -4.34 -0.84 2.90
C CYS A 7 -4.72 -1.40 4.28
N THR A 8 -5.94 -1.12 4.75
CA THR A 8 -6.42 -1.55 6.07
C THR A 8 -6.32 -3.06 6.27
N LEU A 9 -6.78 -3.86 5.30
CA LEU A 9 -6.77 -5.32 5.44
C LEU A 9 -5.36 -5.91 5.34
N ARG A 10 -4.45 -5.27 4.61
CA ARG A 10 -3.07 -5.73 4.53
C ARG A 10 -2.26 -5.32 5.78
N ASP A 11 -2.22 -4.03 6.08
CA ASP A 11 -1.35 -3.50 7.15
C ASP A 11 -2.02 -3.58 8.54
N GLY A 12 -3.33 -3.47 8.59
CA GLY A 12 -4.10 -3.75 9.81
C GLY A 12 -4.12 -5.23 10.21
N GLY A 13 -3.71 -6.13 9.32
CA GLY A 13 -3.57 -7.56 9.63
C GLY A 13 -2.61 -7.88 10.78
N TYR A 14 -1.67 -6.97 11.10
CA TYR A 14 -0.84 -7.11 12.31
C TYR A 14 -1.65 -7.16 13.60
N TYR A 15 -2.88 -6.65 13.64
CA TYR A 15 -3.78 -6.72 14.79
C TYR A 15 -4.51 -8.05 14.91
N THR A 16 -4.70 -8.78 13.81
CA THR A 16 -5.55 -9.97 13.74
C THR A 16 -4.82 -11.20 13.25
N ASN A 17 -3.51 -11.14 13.05
CA ASN A 17 -2.73 -12.13 12.28
C ASN A 17 -3.33 -12.39 10.89
N TRP A 18 -3.87 -11.33 10.24
CA TRP A 18 -4.56 -11.41 8.94
C TRP A 18 -5.78 -12.33 8.91
N ASP A 19 -6.37 -12.55 10.07
CA ASP A 19 -7.63 -13.28 10.24
C ASP A 19 -8.74 -12.29 10.55
N PHE A 20 -9.53 -11.94 9.55
CA PHE A 20 -10.62 -10.96 9.67
C PHE A 20 -11.99 -11.66 9.59
N ASP A 21 -12.90 -11.27 10.46
CA ASP A 21 -14.29 -11.69 10.39
C ASP A 21 -14.94 -11.28 9.06
N SER A 22 -15.62 -12.22 8.40
CA SER A 22 -16.20 -12.00 7.08
C SER A 22 -17.28 -10.91 7.06
N ASN A 23 -18.06 -10.75 8.15
CA ASN A 23 -19.05 -9.68 8.26
C ASN A 23 -18.38 -8.30 8.43
N LEU A 24 -17.25 -8.25 9.12
CA LEU A 24 -16.43 -7.03 9.22
C LEU A 24 -15.92 -6.64 7.84
N VAL A 25 -15.39 -7.60 7.07
CA VAL A 25 -14.90 -7.33 5.71
C VAL A 25 -16.05 -6.92 4.78
N LEU A 26 -17.21 -7.55 4.84
CA LEU A 26 -18.38 -7.12 4.07
C LEU A 26 -18.78 -5.67 4.35
N LYS A 27 -18.79 -5.26 5.62
CA LYS A 27 -19.06 -3.86 5.98
C LYS A 27 -17.98 -2.93 5.44
N TYR A 28 -16.70 -3.34 5.54
CA TYR A 28 -15.58 -2.59 4.98
C TYR A 28 -15.76 -2.36 3.48
N LEU A 29 -15.97 -3.43 2.69
CA LEU A 29 -16.17 -3.33 1.24
C LEU A 29 -17.35 -2.42 0.90
N LYS A 30 -18.50 -2.61 1.58
CA LYS A 30 -19.70 -1.80 1.37
C LYS A 30 -19.47 -0.31 1.59
N TYR A 31 -18.78 0.08 2.65
CA TYR A 31 -18.56 1.51 2.93
C TYR A 31 -17.44 2.09 2.06
N MET A 32 -16.38 1.32 1.76
CA MET A 32 -15.33 1.73 0.84
C MET A 32 -15.84 2.00 -0.57
N GLU A 33 -16.92 1.33 -0.99
CA GLU A 33 -17.51 1.52 -2.32
C GLU A 33 -17.91 2.97 -2.58
N THR A 34 -18.35 3.69 -1.56
CA THR A 34 -18.82 5.08 -1.65
C THR A 34 -17.73 6.13 -1.41
N LEU A 35 -16.54 5.71 -1.02
CA LEU A 35 -15.41 6.60 -0.77
C LEU A 35 -14.51 6.74 -2.03
N PRO A 36 -13.83 7.88 -2.21
CA PRO A 36 -12.96 8.11 -3.37
C PRO A 36 -11.60 7.40 -3.24
N VAL A 37 -11.66 6.09 -2.98
CA VAL A 37 -10.49 5.22 -2.90
C VAL A 37 -10.37 4.48 -4.23
N GLU A 38 -9.19 4.54 -4.85
CA GLU A 38 -8.92 3.92 -6.16
C GLU A 38 -8.65 2.41 -6.02
N TYR A 39 -7.85 2.03 -5.02
CA TYR A 39 -7.44 0.65 -4.76
C TYR A 39 -7.73 0.24 -3.33
N LEU A 40 -8.15 -1.01 -3.15
CA LEU A 40 -8.13 -1.70 -1.87
C LEU A 40 -6.97 -2.71 -1.87
N GLU A 41 -5.97 -2.52 -1.03
CA GLU A 41 -4.92 -3.51 -0.81
C GLU A 41 -5.39 -4.49 0.26
N VAL A 42 -5.79 -5.65 -0.19
CA VAL A 42 -6.58 -6.57 0.62
C VAL A 42 -5.75 -7.57 1.42
N GLY A 43 -4.47 -7.67 1.17
CA GLY A 43 -3.60 -8.57 1.95
C GLY A 43 -2.29 -8.90 1.25
N TYR A 44 -1.63 -9.91 1.79
CA TYR A 44 -0.45 -10.51 1.17
C TYR A 44 -0.83 -11.72 0.31
N ARG A 45 -0.01 -12.02 -0.68
CA ARG A 45 0.00 -13.30 -1.38
C ARG A 45 1.33 -13.97 -1.10
N SER A 46 1.53 -14.39 0.14
CA SER A 46 2.79 -14.97 0.65
C SER A 46 2.91 -16.45 0.37
N ILE A 47 4.15 -16.92 0.31
CA ILE A 47 4.50 -18.34 0.37
C ILE A 47 4.18 -18.83 1.77
N GLU A 48 3.84 -20.11 1.90
CA GLU A 48 3.56 -20.75 3.17
C GLU A 48 4.75 -20.61 4.14
N ASN A 49 4.47 -20.17 5.37
CA ASN A 49 5.45 -19.89 6.40
C ASN A 49 5.10 -20.66 7.69
N ASP A 50 6.10 -20.85 8.56
CA ASP A 50 5.88 -21.36 9.90
C ASP A 50 5.02 -20.39 10.75
N GLY A 51 4.13 -20.94 11.56
CA GLY A 51 3.23 -20.19 12.43
C GLY A 51 1.83 -20.02 11.84
N TYR A 52 0.93 -19.41 12.63
CA TYR A 52 -0.44 -19.15 12.19
C TYR A 52 -0.54 -17.75 11.56
N PHE A 53 -1.00 -17.74 10.32
CA PHE A 53 -1.44 -16.53 9.62
C PHE A 53 -2.79 -16.80 9.00
N GLY A 54 -3.68 -15.82 9.07
CA GLY A 54 -5.03 -15.91 8.55
C GLY A 54 -5.12 -15.81 7.03
N GLU A 55 -6.34 -15.89 6.58
CA GLU A 55 -6.74 -15.92 5.17
C GLU A 55 -6.19 -14.74 4.35
N TYR A 56 -6.12 -13.53 4.94
CA TYR A 56 -5.66 -12.32 4.26
C TYR A 56 -4.13 -12.21 4.14
N TYR A 57 -3.39 -13.14 4.74
CA TYR A 57 -1.94 -13.28 4.53
C TYR A 57 -1.61 -14.12 3.29
N TYR A 58 -2.47 -15.07 2.97
CA TYR A 58 -2.28 -15.97 1.83
C TYR A 58 -3.20 -15.65 0.65
N LEU A 59 -4.31 -14.99 0.88
CA LEU A 59 -5.34 -14.61 -0.09
C LEU A 59 -5.69 -15.76 -1.06
N PRO A 60 -6.25 -16.88 -0.58
CA PRO A 60 -6.70 -17.93 -1.48
C PRO A 60 -7.69 -17.39 -2.51
N LEU A 61 -7.88 -18.12 -3.60
CA LEU A 61 -8.72 -17.65 -4.71
C LEU A 61 -10.16 -17.34 -4.26
N GLU A 62 -10.70 -18.13 -3.37
CA GLU A 62 -12.06 -17.97 -2.81
C GLU A 62 -12.21 -16.63 -2.10
N THR A 63 -11.19 -16.19 -1.36
CA THR A 63 -11.17 -14.87 -0.69
C THR A 63 -11.17 -13.73 -1.70
N LEU A 64 -10.38 -13.83 -2.76
CA LEU A 64 -10.37 -12.83 -3.82
C LEU A 64 -11.68 -12.80 -4.60
N GLN A 65 -12.31 -13.95 -4.83
CA GLN A 65 -13.64 -14.06 -5.42
C GLN A 65 -14.71 -13.40 -4.54
N PHE A 66 -14.67 -13.66 -3.23
CA PHE A 66 -15.55 -13.02 -2.26
C PHE A 66 -15.41 -11.50 -2.28
N ILE A 67 -14.17 -10.97 -2.24
CA ILE A 67 -13.90 -9.53 -2.29
C ILE A 67 -14.43 -8.93 -3.59
N LYS A 68 -14.10 -9.52 -4.73
CA LYS A 68 -14.50 -9.02 -6.05
C LYS A 68 -15.99 -9.06 -6.29
N SER A 69 -16.69 -10.03 -5.70
CA SER A 69 -18.16 -10.13 -5.77
C SER A 69 -18.86 -9.06 -4.92
N ASN A 70 -18.16 -8.45 -3.96
CA ASN A 70 -18.73 -7.48 -3.02
C ASN A 70 -18.15 -6.06 -3.19
N SER A 71 -17.28 -5.84 -4.18
CA SER A 71 -16.71 -4.51 -4.47
C SER A 71 -16.38 -4.34 -5.94
N SER A 72 -16.66 -3.14 -6.47
CA SER A 72 -16.23 -2.71 -7.81
C SER A 72 -14.84 -2.04 -7.81
N LYS A 73 -14.26 -1.81 -6.63
CA LYS A 73 -12.94 -1.20 -6.48
C LYS A 73 -11.85 -2.04 -7.13
N LYS A 74 -10.79 -1.38 -7.55
CA LYS A 74 -9.57 -2.07 -7.99
C LYS A 74 -8.90 -2.74 -6.80
N ILE A 75 -8.45 -3.96 -7.00
CA ILE A 75 -7.82 -4.77 -5.95
C ILE A 75 -6.31 -4.77 -6.12
N ALA A 76 -5.61 -4.47 -5.03
CA ALA A 76 -4.17 -4.60 -4.91
C ALA A 76 -3.81 -5.71 -3.90
N ILE A 77 -2.71 -6.40 -4.19
CA ILE A 77 -2.12 -7.40 -3.28
C ILE A 77 -0.63 -7.12 -3.09
N MET A 78 -0.08 -7.58 -1.98
CA MET A 78 1.34 -7.42 -1.66
C MET A 78 2.09 -8.75 -1.76
N LEU A 79 3.24 -8.73 -2.43
CA LEU A 79 4.27 -9.78 -2.36
C LEU A 79 5.50 -9.22 -1.63
N ASN A 80 6.19 -10.08 -0.91
CA ASN A 80 7.46 -9.72 -0.31
C ASN A 80 8.62 -10.18 -1.23
N SER A 81 9.37 -9.24 -1.79
CA SER A 81 10.41 -9.54 -2.78
C SER A 81 11.49 -10.49 -2.27
N LYS A 82 11.77 -10.51 -0.95
CA LYS A 82 12.75 -11.45 -0.35
C LYS A 82 12.33 -12.92 -0.38
N GLU A 83 11.05 -13.22 -0.54
CA GLU A 83 10.58 -14.60 -0.71
C GLU A 83 11.03 -15.19 -2.06
N TYR A 84 11.49 -14.34 -2.98
CA TYR A 84 11.91 -14.68 -4.35
C TYR A 84 13.41 -14.50 -4.61
N ASP A 85 14.21 -14.23 -3.57
CA ASP A 85 15.67 -14.02 -3.70
C ASP A 85 16.38 -15.21 -4.37
N ASN A 86 15.96 -16.45 -4.08
CA ASN A 86 16.58 -17.66 -4.58
C ASN A 86 15.95 -18.21 -5.88
N LYS A 87 14.64 -18.02 -6.06
CA LYS A 87 13.89 -18.53 -7.22
C LYS A 87 12.67 -17.65 -7.46
N ILE A 88 12.50 -17.23 -8.70
CA ILE A 88 11.27 -16.55 -9.14
C ILE A 88 10.26 -17.63 -9.54
N ASP A 89 9.32 -17.89 -8.65
CA ASP A 89 8.19 -18.76 -8.89
C ASP A 89 6.90 -17.98 -8.65
N LEU A 90 6.23 -17.60 -9.71
CA LEU A 90 5.02 -16.77 -9.69
C LEU A 90 3.75 -17.60 -9.91
N SER A 91 3.77 -18.89 -9.63
CA SER A 91 2.57 -19.74 -9.67
C SER A 91 1.46 -19.25 -8.75
N LEU A 92 1.82 -18.57 -7.66
CA LEU A 92 0.86 -17.91 -6.75
C LEU A 92 -0.01 -16.85 -7.44
N LEU A 93 0.40 -16.32 -8.58
CA LEU A 93 -0.35 -15.33 -9.37
C LEU A 93 -1.19 -15.95 -10.50
N ASP A 94 -1.10 -17.25 -10.69
CA ASP A 94 -1.88 -17.91 -11.74
C ASP A 94 -3.38 -17.80 -11.44
N ASN A 95 -4.18 -17.57 -12.48
CA ASN A 95 -5.63 -17.41 -12.42
C ASN A 95 -6.13 -16.21 -11.59
N LEU A 96 -5.27 -15.25 -11.20
CA LEU A 96 -5.68 -14.09 -10.41
C LEU A 96 -6.02 -12.85 -11.26
N LYS A 97 -5.84 -12.89 -12.58
CA LYS A 97 -5.96 -11.70 -13.44
C LYS A 97 -7.34 -11.05 -13.41
N ASP A 98 -8.39 -11.81 -13.22
CA ASP A 98 -9.77 -11.30 -13.15
C ASP A 98 -10.11 -10.70 -11.78
N TYR A 99 -9.27 -10.93 -10.77
CA TYR A 99 -9.52 -10.54 -9.38
C TYR A 99 -8.55 -9.48 -8.87
N VAL A 100 -7.37 -9.36 -9.48
CA VAL A 100 -6.28 -8.47 -9.02
C VAL A 100 -5.88 -7.50 -10.14
N ASP A 101 -5.89 -6.22 -9.82
CA ASP A 101 -5.53 -5.14 -10.74
C ASP A 101 -4.07 -4.69 -10.59
N LEU A 102 -3.53 -4.77 -9.36
CA LEU A 102 -2.19 -4.26 -9.01
C LEU A 102 -1.46 -5.24 -8.08
N VAL A 103 -0.26 -5.65 -8.47
CA VAL A 103 0.66 -6.39 -7.61
C VAL A 103 1.72 -5.43 -7.08
N ARG A 104 1.86 -5.35 -5.77
CA ARG A 104 2.84 -4.50 -5.07
C ARG A 104 3.97 -5.36 -4.50
N LEU A 105 5.21 -4.90 -4.64
CA LEU A 105 6.42 -5.59 -4.20
C LEU A 105 7.04 -4.84 -3.01
N ALA A 106 6.94 -5.37 -1.80
CA ALA A 106 7.68 -4.84 -0.66
C ALA A 106 9.18 -5.15 -0.82
N THR A 107 10.01 -4.12 -0.87
CA THR A 107 11.41 -4.24 -1.27
C THR A 107 12.32 -3.36 -0.44
N ASP A 108 13.41 -3.92 0.07
CA ASP A 108 14.52 -3.15 0.63
C ASP A 108 15.27 -2.42 -0.51
N PRO A 109 15.71 -1.16 -0.36
CA PRO A 109 16.46 -0.44 -1.38
C PRO A 109 17.67 -1.21 -1.92
N SER A 110 18.38 -1.96 -1.09
CA SER A 110 19.52 -2.79 -1.50
C SER A 110 19.14 -3.99 -2.38
N LYS A 111 17.86 -4.33 -2.46
CA LYS A 111 17.30 -5.45 -3.23
C LYS A 111 16.55 -5.00 -4.49
N ILE A 112 16.66 -3.73 -4.87
CA ILE A 112 15.92 -3.16 -6.03
C ILE A 112 16.12 -3.98 -7.30
N LYS A 113 17.32 -4.50 -7.55
CA LYS A 113 17.62 -5.33 -8.73
C LYS A 113 16.79 -6.61 -8.78
N VAL A 114 16.56 -7.24 -7.63
CA VAL A 114 15.72 -8.46 -7.53
C VAL A 114 14.26 -8.07 -7.79
N ALA A 115 13.79 -6.98 -7.16
CA ALA A 115 12.43 -6.49 -7.36
C ALA A 115 12.13 -6.13 -8.82
N LEU A 116 13.09 -5.52 -9.55
CA LEU A 116 12.92 -5.20 -10.98
C LEU A 116 12.81 -6.46 -11.85
N LYS A 117 13.60 -7.51 -11.55
CA LYS A 117 13.46 -8.79 -12.24
C LYS A 117 12.07 -9.41 -11.99
N LEU A 118 11.63 -9.38 -10.73
CA LEU A 118 10.32 -9.89 -10.34
C LEU A 118 9.20 -9.08 -10.99
N ALA A 119 9.29 -7.74 -10.99
CA ALA A 119 8.34 -6.85 -11.63
C ALA A 119 8.18 -7.15 -13.13
N LYS A 120 9.28 -7.39 -13.84
CA LYS A 120 9.28 -7.78 -15.26
C LYS A 120 8.47 -9.05 -15.49
N GLU A 121 8.67 -10.07 -14.66
CA GLU A 121 7.95 -11.36 -14.83
C GLU A 121 6.45 -11.19 -14.45
N ILE A 122 6.12 -10.39 -13.45
CA ILE A 122 4.73 -10.07 -13.10
C ILE A 122 4.03 -9.31 -14.24
N LYS A 123 4.72 -8.34 -14.86
CA LYS A 123 4.16 -7.64 -16.04
C LYS A 123 3.90 -8.57 -17.22
N LYS A 124 4.72 -9.59 -17.45
CA LYS A 124 4.48 -10.61 -18.49
C LYS A 124 3.19 -11.39 -18.23
N LYS A 125 2.79 -11.55 -16.95
CA LYS A 125 1.49 -12.15 -16.58
C LYS A 125 0.32 -11.17 -16.75
N GLY A 126 0.57 -9.92 -17.19
CA GLY A 126 -0.45 -8.92 -17.51
C GLY A 126 -0.90 -8.04 -16.33
N PHE A 127 -0.26 -8.12 -15.16
CA PHE A 127 -0.59 -7.27 -14.02
C PHE A 127 0.06 -5.88 -14.13
N LYS A 128 -0.58 -4.88 -13.51
CA LYS A 128 0.13 -3.66 -13.11
C LYS A 128 1.03 -3.97 -11.93
N VAL A 129 2.18 -3.28 -11.87
CA VAL A 129 3.19 -3.53 -10.84
C VAL A 129 3.57 -2.24 -10.13
N ALA A 130 3.57 -2.28 -8.80
CA ALA A 130 4.19 -1.25 -7.97
C ALA A 130 5.36 -1.83 -7.18
N ILE A 131 6.43 -1.05 -7.03
CA ILE A 131 7.49 -1.35 -6.08
C ILE A 131 7.32 -0.43 -4.86
N ASN A 132 7.18 -1.04 -3.68
CA ASN A 132 7.19 -0.34 -2.40
C ASN A 132 8.62 -0.36 -1.85
N ILE A 133 9.36 0.72 -2.07
CA ILE A 133 10.70 0.89 -1.51
C ILE A 133 10.56 1.22 -0.02
N MET A 134 10.95 0.25 0.81
CA MET A 134 10.91 0.36 2.27
C MET A 134 12.11 1.15 2.80
N TYR A 135 11.99 1.60 4.06
CA TYR A 135 13.09 2.23 4.79
C TYR A 135 13.69 3.46 4.10
N ILE A 136 12.86 4.30 3.48
CA ILE A 136 13.32 5.47 2.71
C ILE A 136 14.19 6.44 3.52
N SER A 137 14.04 6.49 4.85
CA SER A 137 14.90 7.28 5.74
C SER A 137 16.36 6.84 5.73
N LYS A 138 16.67 5.62 5.24
CA LYS A 138 18.02 5.07 5.09
C LYS A 138 18.62 5.27 3.70
N ILE A 139 17.85 5.72 2.73
CA ILE A 139 18.35 5.96 1.38
C ILE A 139 19.33 7.15 1.42
N ASN A 140 20.52 6.93 0.89
CA ASN A 140 21.55 7.96 0.70
C ASN A 140 22.04 7.95 -0.75
N LYS A 141 22.80 8.97 -1.15
CA LYS A 141 23.23 9.18 -2.55
C LYS A 141 24.08 8.04 -3.14
N ASN A 142 24.68 7.21 -2.30
CA ASN A 142 25.51 6.08 -2.72
C ASN A 142 24.72 4.78 -2.83
N ASN A 143 23.39 4.83 -2.72
CA ASN A 143 22.54 3.64 -2.82
C ASN A 143 22.32 3.27 -4.28
N ASP A 144 22.52 2.00 -4.63
CA ASP A 144 22.27 1.43 -5.97
C ASP A 144 20.86 1.74 -6.49
N PHE A 145 19.91 2.00 -5.60
CA PHE A 145 18.56 2.41 -5.95
C PHE A 145 18.51 3.52 -7.02
N TYR A 146 19.41 4.53 -6.92
CA TYR A 146 19.43 5.65 -7.85
C TYR A 146 19.89 5.27 -9.26
N GLU A 147 20.69 4.22 -9.41
CA GLU A 147 21.16 3.75 -10.72
C GLU A 147 20.01 3.18 -11.56
N TYR A 148 19.00 2.60 -10.91
CA TYR A 148 17.86 1.96 -11.56
C TYR A 148 16.70 2.91 -11.88
N LEU A 149 16.72 4.15 -11.38
CA LEU A 149 15.62 5.09 -11.60
C LEU A 149 15.39 5.45 -13.07
N THR A 150 16.44 5.49 -13.88
CA THR A 150 16.34 5.84 -15.31
C THR A 150 15.63 4.76 -16.15
N THR A 151 15.66 3.51 -15.70
CA THR A 151 15.07 2.36 -16.41
C THR A 151 13.87 1.75 -15.70
N ILE A 152 13.52 2.26 -14.52
CA ILE A 152 12.47 1.67 -13.68
C ILE A 152 11.11 1.60 -14.39
N ASN A 153 10.80 2.59 -15.23
CA ASN A 153 9.54 2.67 -15.98
C ASN A 153 9.33 1.52 -16.97
N GLU A 154 10.37 0.80 -17.36
CA GLU A 154 10.27 -0.32 -18.30
C GLU A 154 9.45 -1.48 -17.71
N HIS A 155 9.50 -1.63 -16.39
CA HIS A 155 8.93 -2.79 -15.70
C HIS A 155 8.01 -2.45 -14.53
N VAL A 156 7.93 -1.19 -14.14
CA VAL A 156 7.19 -0.73 -12.96
C VAL A 156 6.24 0.40 -13.35
N ASP A 157 5.01 0.34 -12.88
CA ASP A 157 4.00 1.37 -13.13
C ASP A 157 3.97 2.43 -12.02
N ILE A 158 4.29 2.04 -10.78
CA ILE A 158 4.25 2.91 -9.61
C ILE A 158 5.45 2.63 -8.71
N LEU A 159 6.19 3.66 -8.32
CA LEU A 159 7.20 3.59 -7.28
C LEU A 159 6.65 4.21 -5.99
N ASN A 160 6.42 3.38 -4.99
CA ASN A 160 5.86 3.79 -3.72
C ASN A 160 6.98 3.97 -2.69
N LEU A 161 7.07 5.16 -2.10
CA LEU A 161 8.05 5.50 -1.08
C LEU A 161 7.48 5.17 0.30
N VAL A 162 8.11 4.25 1.04
CA VAL A 162 7.61 3.77 2.32
C VAL A 162 8.49 4.23 3.47
N ASP A 163 7.98 5.13 4.31
CA ASP A 163 8.61 5.50 5.57
C ASP A 163 8.35 4.43 6.64
N SER A 164 9.02 3.29 6.50
CA SER A 164 8.81 2.11 7.35
C SER A 164 9.08 2.33 8.84
N TYR A 165 9.86 3.34 9.18
CA TYR A 165 10.15 3.72 10.57
C TYR A 165 9.30 4.89 11.07
N GLY A 166 8.49 5.52 10.19
CA GLY A 166 7.75 6.73 10.52
C GLY A 166 8.66 7.84 11.06
N SER A 167 9.87 7.96 10.51
CA SER A 167 10.94 8.79 11.07
C SER A 167 11.55 9.79 10.08
N ILE A 168 11.08 9.81 8.84
CA ILE A 168 11.56 10.79 7.86
C ILE A 168 10.93 12.17 8.14
N TYR A 169 11.77 13.21 8.12
CA TYR A 169 11.28 14.59 8.22
C TYR A 169 10.86 15.13 6.84
N PRO A 170 9.91 16.09 6.80
CA PRO A 170 9.38 16.64 5.53
C PRO A 170 10.45 17.16 4.57
N GLU A 171 11.50 17.81 5.08
CA GLU A 171 12.59 18.33 4.28
C GLU A 171 13.36 17.22 3.58
N LYS A 172 13.62 16.12 4.30
CA LYS A 172 14.32 14.96 3.75
C LYS A 172 13.49 14.20 2.73
N LEU A 173 12.18 14.07 3.00
CA LEU A 173 11.23 13.50 2.03
C LEU A 173 11.16 14.35 0.75
N LYS A 174 11.13 15.68 0.90
CA LYS A 174 11.17 16.62 -0.24
C LYS A 174 12.42 16.43 -1.10
N GLU A 175 13.61 16.38 -0.49
CA GLU A 175 14.86 16.12 -1.21
C GLU A 175 14.78 14.82 -2.02
N LEU A 176 14.35 13.73 -1.37
CA LEU A 176 14.23 12.41 -2.00
C LEU A 176 13.27 12.43 -3.20
N ILE A 177 12.07 13.01 -3.04
CA ILE A 177 11.08 13.10 -4.12
C ILE A 177 11.63 13.91 -5.30
N LEU A 178 12.27 15.04 -5.05
CA LEU A 178 12.84 15.88 -6.10
C LEU A 178 13.99 15.17 -6.84
N GLU A 179 14.85 14.46 -6.13
CA GLU A 179 15.93 13.67 -6.74
C GLU A 179 15.37 12.56 -7.65
N ILE A 180 14.31 11.86 -7.21
CA ILE A 180 13.67 10.82 -8.04
C ILE A 180 13.05 11.45 -9.29
N LYS A 181 12.30 12.55 -9.15
CA LYS A 181 11.66 13.24 -10.27
C LYS A 181 12.65 13.82 -11.29
N CYS A 182 13.85 14.17 -10.86
CA CYS A 182 14.91 14.57 -11.79
C CYS A 182 15.45 13.42 -12.65
N LYS A 183 15.29 12.18 -12.21
CA LYS A 183 15.86 10.99 -12.88
C LYS A 183 14.81 10.12 -13.59
N SER A 184 13.54 10.22 -13.19
CA SER A 184 12.47 9.35 -13.69
C SER A 184 11.14 10.08 -13.71
N ASN A 185 10.32 9.73 -14.72
CA ASN A 185 8.92 10.17 -14.83
C ASN A 185 7.94 9.10 -14.29
N ILE A 186 8.43 8.18 -13.47
CA ILE A 186 7.58 7.15 -12.89
C ILE A 186 6.50 7.77 -12.01
N SER A 187 5.29 7.20 -12.03
CA SER A 187 4.26 7.56 -11.06
C SER A 187 4.72 7.26 -9.65
N LEU A 188 4.62 8.26 -8.76
CA LEU A 188 5.07 8.14 -7.37
C LEU A 188 3.90 7.97 -6.42
N GLY A 189 4.11 7.14 -5.39
CA GLY A 189 3.24 7.03 -4.24
C GLY A 189 3.99 7.27 -2.93
N PHE A 190 3.24 7.50 -1.85
CA PHE A 190 3.78 7.62 -0.50
C PHE A 190 2.96 6.81 0.51
N HIS A 191 3.69 6.06 1.34
CA HIS A 191 3.15 5.31 2.47
C HIS A 191 3.88 5.73 3.75
N GLY A 192 3.18 6.45 4.62
CA GLY A 192 3.75 7.01 5.83
C GLY A 192 3.31 6.26 7.09
N HIS A 193 4.28 5.71 7.86
CA HIS A 193 4.04 5.31 9.24
C HIS A 193 4.10 6.50 10.20
N ASN A 194 3.43 6.39 11.34
CA ASN A 194 3.13 7.52 12.22
C ASN A 194 3.95 7.55 13.53
N ASN A 195 5.12 6.90 13.56
CA ASN A 195 5.92 6.76 14.79
C ASN A 195 6.37 8.09 15.41
N LEU A 196 6.62 9.13 14.60
CA LEU A 196 6.89 10.49 15.04
C LEU A 196 5.69 11.44 14.83
N GLU A 197 4.50 10.89 14.58
CA GLU A 197 3.28 11.65 14.24
C GLU A 197 3.40 12.51 12.97
N LEU A 198 4.32 12.16 12.07
CA LEU A 198 4.61 12.91 10.85
C LEU A 198 3.90 12.37 9.61
N ALA A 199 3.19 11.23 9.70
CA ALA A 199 2.58 10.60 8.53
C ALA A 199 1.70 11.57 7.73
N PHE A 200 0.89 12.39 8.40
CA PHE A 200 0.01 13.33 7.73
C PHE A 200 0.77 14.49 7.07
N ILE A 201 1.68 15.16 7.79
CA ILE A 201 2.43 16.28 7.24
C ILE A 201 3.38 15.84 6.10
N ASN A 202 3.98 14.65 6.21
CA ASN A 202 4.77 14.06 5.14
C ASN A 202 3.91 13.76 3.91
N THR A 203 2.68 13.26 4.11
CA THR A 203 1.74 13.04 3.01
C THR A 203 1.39 14.34 2.31
N LEU A 204 1.10 15.42 3.04
CA LEU A 204 0.83 16.74 2.45
C LEU A 204 2.05 17.28 1.70
N THR A 205 3.25 17.11 2.25
CA THR A 205 4.50 17.47 1.58
C THR A 205 4.63 16.73 0.25
N ALA A 206 4.38 15.43 0.25
CA ALA A 206 4.46 14.60 -0.94
C ALA A 206 3.39 15.01 -1.99
N ILE A 207 2.15 15.26 -1.57
CA ILE A 207 1.05 15.75 -2.44
C ILE A 207 1.45 17.09 -3.10
N ASN A 208 1.97 18.04 -2.32
CA ASN A 208 2.40 19.34 -2.82
C ASN A 208 3.57 19.23 -3.83
N LEU A 209 4.32 18.17 -3.77
CA LEU A 209 5.37 17.85 -4.74
C LEU A 209 4.85 17.04 -5.94
N GLY A 210 3.54 16.82 -6.02
CA GLY A 210 2.88 16.19 -7.15
C GLY A 210 3.13 14.68 -7.24
N ILE A 211 3.00 13.96 -6.12
CA ILE A 211 2.87 12.49 -6.17
C ILE A 211 1.48 12.10 -6.69
N ASP A 212 1.35 10.87 -7.17
CA ASP A 212 0.12 10.36 -7.77
C ASP A 212 -0.73 9.54 -6.80
N TYR A 213 -0.08 8.82 -5.87
CA TYR A 213 -0.73 7.86 -4.98
C TYR A 213 -0.41 8.12 -3.51
N VAL A 214 -1.39 7.92 -2.65
CA VAL A 214 -1.26 7.97 -1.19
C VAL A 214 -1.88 6.72 -0.59
N ASP A 215 -1.12 6.05 0.28
CA ASP A 215 -1.61 4.94 1.07
C ASP A 215 -2.16 5.46 2.41
N SER A 216 -3.28 4.89 2.86
CA SER A 216 -3.86 5.17 4.17
C SER A 216 -4.56 3.93 4.73
N THR A 217 -4.92 3.95 6.01
CA THR A 217 -5.68 2.90 6.66
C THR A 217 -6.76 3.47 7.56
N ILE A 218 -7.86 2.75 7.73
CA ILE A 218 -8.92 3.10 8.67
C ILE A 218 -8.33 3.13 10.09
N LEU A 219 -8.59 4.22 10.81
CA LEU A 219 -8.08 4.51 12.15
C LEU A 219 -6.53 4.52 12.25
N GLY A 220 -5.84 4.52 11.11
CA GLY A 220 -4.40 4.40 11.07
C GLY A 220 -3.89 3.01 11.43
N MET A 221 -4.72 1.96 11.29
CA MET A 221 -4.32 0.58 11.61
C MET A 221 -3.06 0.19 10.83
N GLY A 222 -2.07 -0.34 11.55
CA GLY A 222 -0.81 -0.74 10.98
C GLY A 222 0.24 -1.02 12.04
N ARG A 223 1.42 -1.43 11.61
CA ARG A 223 2.53 -1.76 12.51
C ARG A 223 3.01 -0.53 13.31
N GLY A 224 3.45 -0.77 14.55
CA GLY A 224 4.00 0.29 15.43
C GLY A 224 2.93 1.31 15.82
N ALA A 225 3.20 2.60 15.63
CA ALA A 225 2.25 3.68 15.89
C ALA A 225 1.20 3.85 14.79
N GLY A 226 1.13 2.90 13.85
CA GLY A 226 0.18 2.90 12.75
C GLY A 226 0.61 3.75 11.56
N ASN A 227 -0.37 4.05 10.71
CA ASN A 227 -0.21 4.69 9.41
C ASN A 227 -0.94 6.04 9.33
N LEU A 228 -0.87 6.68 8.18
CA LEU A 228 -1.78 7.76 7.83
C LEU A 228 -3.24 7.28 7.96
N LYS A 229 -4.05 8.03 8.70
CA LYS A 229 -5.48 7.73 8.84
C LYS A 229 -6.26 8.12 7.59
N THR A 230 -7.07 7.20 7.05
CA THR A 230 -7.98 7.47 5.91
C THR A 230 -8.95 8.60 6.27
N GLU A 231 -9.42 8.63 7.52
CA GLU A 231 -10.29 9.70 8.05
C GLU A 231 -9.64 11.08 7.92
N LEU A 232 -8.37 11.17 8.25
CA LEU A 232 -7.67 12.45 8.30
C LEU A 232 -7.43 12.99 6.89
N ILE A 233 -6.94 12.15 5.97
CA ILE A 233 -6.68 12.60 4.61
C ILE A 233 -7.97 12.94 3.84
N LEU A 234 -9.04 12.15 3.98
CA LEU A 234 -10.31 12.44 3.33
C LEU A 234 -10.97 13.71 3.89
N THR A 235 -10.91 13.92 5.21
CA THR A 235 -11.39 15.17 5.84
C THR A 235 -10.62 16.37 5.34
N TYR A 236 -9.29 16.27 5.24
CA TYR A 236 -8.46 17.34 4.69
C TYR A 236 -8.82 17.67 3.24
N LEU A 237 -8.94 16.67 2.38
CA LEU A 237 -9.28 16.87 0.97
C LEU A 237 -10.67 17.52 0.80
N LYS A 238 -11.65 17.12 1.61
CA LYS A 238 -12.98 17.74 1.62
C LYS A 238 -12.95 19.17 2.14
N SER A 239 -12.31 19.42 3.29
CA SER A 239 -12.24 20.75 3.91
C SER A 239 -11.54 21.79 3.03
N ASN A 240 -10.62 21.33 2.18
CA ASN A 240 -9.93 22.18 1.21
C ASN A 240 -10.62 22.19 -0.17
N GLN A 241 -11.86 21.68 -0.27
CA GLN A 241 -12.67 21.66 -1.49
C GLN A 241 -11.98 20.97 -2.71
N ILE A 242 -11.06 20.03 -2.43
CA ILE A 242 -10.37 19.23 -3.46
C ILE A 242 -11.30 18.10 -3.95
N ILE A 243 -12.11 17.57 -3.05
CA ILE A 243 -13.15 16.57 -3.34
C ILE A 243 -14.45 16.95 -2.62
N ASP A 244 -15.58 16.53 -3.19
CA ASP A 244 -16.89 16.59 -2.53
C ASP A 244 -17.37 15.17 -2.24
N ILE A 245 -17.48 14.82 -0.94
CA ILE A 245 -17.87 13.49 -0.48
C ILE A 245 -18.74 13.54 0.76
N ASP A 246 -19.58 12.50 0.95
CA ASP A 246 -20.20 12.21 2.22
C ASP A 246 -19.21 11.49 3.15
N LEU A 247 -18.97 12.04 4.35
CA LEU A 247 -18.09 11.42 5.35
C LEU A 247 -18.81 10.42 6.26
N ASN A 248 -20.14 10.26 6.18
CA ASN A 248 -20.87 9.32 7.02
C ASN A 248 -20.39 7.85 6.87
N PRO A 249 -20.08 7.34 5.66
CA PRO A 249 -19.52 6.00 5.50
C PRO A 249 -18.18 5.82 6.25
N LEU A 250 -17.37 6.88 6.29
CA LEU A 250 -16.09 6.87 6.98
C LEU A 250 -16.26 6.74 8.51
N GLY A 251 -17.22 7.46 9.10
CA GLY A 251 -17.58 7.30 10.52
C GLY A 251 -18.02 5.87 10.85
N LYS A 252 -18.86 5.28 10.00
CA LYS A 252 -19.29 3.88 10.14
C LYS A 252 -18.16 2.87 10.02
N LEU A 253 -17.16 3.14 9.17
CA LEU A 253 -15.94 2.34 9.08
C LEU A 253 -15.14 2.42 10.38
N SER A 254 -14.92 3.63 10.89
CA SER A 254 -14.22 3.84 12.16
C SER A 254 -14.89 3.08 13.31
N ASP A 255 -16.22 3.17 13.43
CA ASP A 255 -16.99 2.42 14.43
C ASP A 255 -16.87 0.90 14.26
N THR A 256 -16.79 0.43 13.01
CA THR A 256 -16.66 -1.00 12.69
C THR A 256 -15.29 -1.55 13.09
N PHE A 257 -14.22 -0.78 12.91
CA PHE A 257 -12.84 -1.22 13.18
C PHE A 257 -12.34 -0.88 14.60
N LYS A 258 -12.97 0.08 15.28
CA LYS A 258 -12.58 0.48 16.64
C LYS A 258 -12.46 -0.68 17.63
N PRO A 259 -13.37 -1.69 17.68
CA PRO A 259 -13.23 -2.82 18.58
C PRO A 259 -11.96 -3.65 18.37
N LEU A 260 -11.39 -3.66 17.15
CA LEU A 260 -10.11 -4.32 16.89
C LEU A 260 -8.96 -3.55 17.55
N LEU A 261 -8.95 -2.21 17.44
CA LEU A 261 -7.93 -1.38 18.10
C LEU A 261 -8.00 -1.50 19.61
N ASP A 262 -9.22 -1.41 20.19
CA ASP A 262 -9.43 -1.48 21.64
C ASP A 262 -8.97 -2.82 22.25
N LYS A 263 -8.92 -3.89 21.44
CA LYS A 263 -8.44 -5.21 21.86
C LYS A 263 -6.91 -5.28 21.97
N TYR A 264 -6.18 -4.42 21.24
CA TYR A 264 -4.71 -4.48 21.12
C TYR A 264 -3.99 -3.29 21.77
N ASN A 265 -4.73 -2.36 22.40
CA ASN A 265 -4.19 -1.22 23.18
C ASN A 265 -4.06 -1.55 24.66
#